data_81c4f12428f5e2c6dfa26ed3e609117b
#
_entry.id   81c4f12428f5e2c6dfa26ed3e609117b
#
_cell.length_a   1.000
_cell.length_b   1.000
_cell.length_c   1.000
_cell.angle_alpha   90.00
_cell.angle_beta   90.00
_cell.angle_gamma   90.00
#
_symmetry.space_group_name_H-M   'P 1'
#
loop_
_entity.id
_entity.type
_entity.pdbx_description
1 polymer ?
#
loop_
_entity_poly.entity_id
_entity_poly.type
_entity_poly.pdbx_seq_one_letter_code
_entity_poly.pdbx_strand_id
1 'polypeptide(L)'
;LIDYDVDVPMSDGTILRADVYRPGTGQGPWPVLVQRSPYGKRGFITKDFIDVLSVAAHGYIVVLQDTRGRFASEGTWKPFDFEVSDGRDTVEWAARIPGSNGLVGMFGMSYTGSTQWTAAISGAPALRAITPVMTWSEPLDGIHRRGGATELGLNALWTLFTGPSHLPRMHSGGELGAAFHSLVTDFDGLRDRGYWELPTGKLPLIDRYGGPDIGTQAAVADPGADFPHRVRGKHHDIAVPSLSVAGWYDVFLQGTLDNHVDNLAAGNTAKLVIGPWTHLGLHTSGGGVSGEVNYGLGTAPTSMFGTSLTDLEVRWFDHWLKGHDTGMLEEPPVKIFVMGTNVWRDENEWPLSRAVDTPWFLQPGGGLATSEPASELGETPDDYTYDPADPVITRGGNLFMSPEFPAGPFDQAAAEARDDVLVYTSEPL
;
A
#
# COMPACT_ATOMS: atom_id res chain seq x y z
N LEU A 1 17.10 -3.29 24.45
CA LEU A 1 18.33 -2.61 24.01
C LEU A 1 18.12 -2.11 22.59
N ILE A 2 18.71 -0.93 22.27
CA ILE A 2 18.60 -0.36 20.93
C ILE A 2 19.98 0.03 20.44
N ASP A 3 20.37 -0.48 19.27
CA ASP A 3 21.57 -0.07 18.56
C ASP A 3 21.13 0.85 17.41
N TYR A 4 21.61 2.08 17.38
CA TYR A 4 21.23 3.08 16.39
C TYR A 4 22.23 3.15 15.23
N ASP A 5 21.70 3.43 14.02
CA ASP A 5 22.48 3.69 12.79
C ASP A 5 23.52 2.60 12.48
N VAL A 6 23.15 1.34 12.71
CA VAL A 6 23.99 0.17 12.43
C VAL A 6 24.23 0.05 10.93
N ASP A 7 25.47 -0.24 10.55
CA ASP A 7 25.88 -0.45 9.15
C ASP A 7 25.28 -1.74 8.58
N VAL A 8 24.63 -1.61 7.44
CA VAL A 8 24.08 -2.73 6.67
C VAL A 8 24.72 -2.68 5.27
N PRO A 9 25.80 -3.44 5.05
CA PRO A 9 26.52 -3.42 3.78
C PRO A 9 25.71 -4.16 2.69
N MET A 10 25.53 -3.51 1.55
CA MET A 10 24.95 -4.09 0.35
C MET A 10 26.06 -4.74 -0.49
N SER A 11 25.68 -5.65 -1.38
CA SER A 11 26.61 -6.39 -2.24
C SER A 11 27.41 -5.50 -3.20
N ASP A 12 26.90 -4.31 -3.53
CA ASP A 12 27.58 -3.31 -4.36
C ASP A 12 28.51 -2.36 -3.57
N GLY A 13 28.63 -2.57 -2.27
CA GLY A 13 29.47 -1.76 -1.37
C GLY A 13 28.75 -0.54 -0.75
N THR A 14 27.50 -0.26 -1.12
CA THR A 14 26.71 0.81 -0.50
C THR A 14 26.37 0.43 0.95
N ILE A 15 26.45 1.37 1.89
CA ILE A 15 26.09 1.13 3.28
C ILE A 15 24.73 1.74 3.59
N LEU A 16 23.75 0.90 3.90
CA LEU A 16 22.47 1.34 4.44
C LEU A 16 22.53 1.41 5.97
N ARG A 17 21.57 2.10 6.59
CA ARG A 17 21.54 2.33 8.04
C ARG A 17 20.27 1.76 8.65
N ALA A 18 20.43 1.00 9.72
CA ALA A 18 19.33 0.42 10.48
C ALA A 18 19.41 0.73 11.96
N ASP A 19 18.24 0.84 12.61
CA ASP A 19 18.12 0.79 14.06
C ASP A 19 17.70 -0.64 14.43
N VAL A 20 18.41 -1.25 15.40
CA VAL A 20 18.20 -2.64 15.82
C VAL A 20 17.70 -2.66 17.26
N TYR A 21 16.45 -3.11 17.44
CA TYR A 21 15.79 -3.25 18.72
C TYR A 21 15.92 -4.70 19.19
N ARG A 22 16.46 -4.92 20.37
CA ARG A 22 16.70 -6.26 20.93
C ARG A 22 15.89 -6.51 22.16
N PRO A 23 15.46 -7.77 22.43
CA PRO A 23 14.88 -8.15 23.70
C PRO A 23 15.77 -7.69 24.89
N GLY A 24 15.12 -7.11 25.90
CA GLY A 24 15.81 -6.69 27.12
C GLY A 24 16.01 -7.83 28.13
N THR A 25 15.28 -8.93 27.95
CA THR A 25 15.26 -10.11 28.82
C THR A 25 15.20 -11.38 27.99
N GLY A 26 15.45 -12.52 28.61
CA GLY A 26 15.47 -13.82 27.93
C GLY A 26 16.85 -14.18 27.38
N GLN A 27 16.94 -15.41 26.89
CA GLN A 27 18.16 -15.93 26.26
C GLN A 27 17.84 -16.26 24.81
N GLY A 28 18.49 -15.54 23.85
CA GLY A 28 18.40 -15.86 22.43
C GLY A 28 18.88 -17.28 22.08
N PRO A 29 19.00 -17.61 20.82
CA PRO A 29 18.85 -16.69 19.69
C PRO A 29 17.38 -16.39 19.35
N TRP A 30 17.12 -15.19 18.79
CA TRP A 30 15.77 -14.72 18.47
C TRP A 30 15.57 -14.59 16.95
N PRO A 31 14.36 -14.81 16.43
CA PRO A 31 14.03 -14.47 15.05
C PRO A 31 14.06 -12.94 14.85
N VAL A 32 14.24 -12.53 13.60
CA VAL A 32 14.38 -11.11 13.24
C VAL A 32 13.17 -10.68 12.42
N LEU A 33 12.58 -9.51 12.76
CA LEU A 33 11.58 -8.85 11.94
C LEU A 33 12.19 -7.59 11.32
N VAL A 34 12.04 -7.44 10.01
CA VAL A 34 12.65 -6.35 9.23
C VAL A 34 11.58 -5.48 8.58
N GLN A 35 11.75 -4.15 8.69
CA GLN A 35 11.03 -3.19 7.88
C GLN A 35 12.03 -2.29 7.15
N ARG A 36 11.84 -2.11 5.83
CA ARG A 36 12.66 -1.21 5.01
C ARG A 36 11.79 -0.04 4.56
N SER A 37 12.14 1.19 4.96
CA SER A 37 11.29 2.37 4.84
C SER A 37 11.99 3.54 4.13
N PRO A 38 11.33 4.19 3.15
CA PRO A 38 11.81 5.44 2.57
C PRO A 38 11.41 6.66 3.40
N TYR A 39 10.63 6.48 4.48
CA TYR A 39 10.02 7.55 5.27
C TYR A 39 10.78 7.88 6.54
N GLY A 40 11.95 7.24 6.76
CA GLY A 40 12.77 7.39 7.94
C GLY A 40 12.44 6.33 9.01
N LYS A 41 13.46 5.55 9.37
CA LYS A 41 13.34 4.46 10.35
C LYS A 41 12.89 4.92 11.74
N ARG A 42 13.00 6.23 12.04
CA ARG A 42 12.52 6.85 13.30
C ARG A 42 11.24 7.67 13.13
N GLY A 43 10.71 7.76 11.90
CA GLY A 43 9.48 8.47 11.59
C GLY A 43 8.26 7.80 12.21
N PHE A 44 7.18 8.57 12.41
CA PHE A 44 5.94 8.04 12.97
C PHE A 44 5.33 6.96 12.06
N ILE A 45 5.32 7.17 10.74
CA ILE A 45 4.78 6.20 9.76
C ILE A 45 5.46 4.82 9.88
N THR A 46 6.75 4.79 10.18
CA THR A 46 7.50 3.53 10.30
C THR A 46 7.13 2.74 11.56
N LYS A 47 6.69 3.42 12.62
CA LYS A 47 6.42 2.81 13.94
C LYS A 47 4.95 2.50 14.20
N ASP A 48 4.06 3.00 13.35
CA ASP A 48 2.62 2.93 13.64
C ASP A 48 1.98 1.59 13.26
N PHE A 49 2.68 0.74 12.46
CA PHE A 49 2.11 -0.52 11.98
C PHE A 49 2.35 -1.70 12.92
N ILE A 50 3.48 -1.71 13.59
CA ILE A 50 3.79 -2.70 14.61
C ILE A 50 4.40 -2.00 15.82
N ASP A 51 3.96 -2.33 17.00
CA ASP A 51 4.60 -1.84 18.22
C ASP A 51 5.95 -2.52 18.40
N VAL A 52 7.00 -1.86 17.91
CA VAL A 52 8.38 -2.35 17.88
C VAL A 52 8.87 -2.76 19.27
N LEU A 53 8.49 -2.03 20.31
CA LEU A 53 8.92 -2.30 21.67
C LEU A 53 8.20 -3.51 22.25
N SER A 54 6.90 -3.61 22.00
CA SER A 54 6.11 -4.78 22.38
C SER A 54 6.63 -6.04 21.69
N VAL A 55 6.89 -5.99 20.39
CA VAL A 55 7.42 -7.11 19.61
C VAL A 55 8.81 -7.52 20.08
N ALA A 56 9.69 -6.56 20.40
CA ALA A 56 10.98 -6.88 21.00
C ALA A 56 10.81 -7.55 22.36
N ALA A 57 9.86 -7.12 23.19
CA ALA A 57 9.54 -7.77 24.47
C ALA A 57 8.99 -9.20 24.29
N HIS A 58 8.35 -9.50 23.16
CA HIS A 58 7.88 -10.84 22.79
C HIS A 58 9.01 -11.76 22.25
N GLY A 59 10.25 -11.33 22.29
CA GLY A 59 11.40 -12.16 21.91
C GLY A 59 11.69 -12.14 20.41
N TYR A 60 11.64 -10.96 19.79
CA TYR A 60 12.12 -10.70 18.45
C TYR A 60 13.23 -9.65 18.45
N ILE A 61 14.19 -9.77 17.55
CA ILE A 61 14.99 -8.64 17.15
C ILE A 61 14.21 -7.89 16.07
N VAL A 62 14.03 -6.58 16.21
CA VAL A 62 13.36 -5.76 15.19
C VAL A 62 14.37 -4.84 14.54
N VAL A 63 14.41 -4.84 13.21
CA VAL A 63 15.29 -4.04 12.38
C VAL A 63 14.45 -3.04 11.57
N LEU A 64 14.66 -1.75 11.84
CA LEU A 64 14.07 -0.68 11.03
C LEU A 64 15.18 -0.05 10.20
N GLN A 65 15.08 -0.14 8.86
CA GLN A 65 16.13 0.32 7.94
C GLN A 65 15.62 1.47 7.07
N ASP A 66 16.44 2.51 6.92
CA ASP A 66 16.27 3.50 5.84
C ASP A 66 16.66 2.87 4.50
N THR A 67 15.81 2.98 3.47
CA THR A 67 16.14 2.51 2.12
C THR A 67 17.27 3.34 1.50
N ARG A 68 17.85 2.84 0.42
CA ARG A 68 18.97 3.47 -0.30
C ARG A 68 18.69 4.93 -0.63
N GLY A 69 19.66 5.81 -0.35
CA GLY A 69 19.55 7.23 -0.62
C GLY A 69 18.58 7.99 0.28
N ARG A 70 18.05 7.35 1.32
CA ARG A 70 17.14 8.01 2.27
C ARG A 70 17.79 8.20 3.64
N PHE A 71 17.46 9.31 4.29
CA PHE A 71 17.88 9.67 5.65
C PHE A 71 19.37 9.38 5.92
N ALA A 72 19.69 8.39 6.76
CA ALA A 72 21.06 8.07 7.12
C ALA A 72 21.75 7.09 6.15
N SER A 73 20.98 6.43 5.27
CA SER A 73 21.52 5.49 4.29
C SER A 73 22.24 6.19 3.15
N GLU A 74 23.30 5.55 2.66
CA GLU A 74 24.10 6.01 1.52
C GLU A 74 23.39 5.75 0.18
N GLY A 75 24.04 6.20 -0.90
CA GLY A 75 23.58 6.02 -2.28
C GLY A 75 22.61 7.10 -2.74
N THR A 76 22.12 6.93 -3.96
CA THR A 76 21.13 7.82 -4.58
C THR A 76 19.76 7.19 -4.48
N TRP A 77 18.78 7.96 -4.04
CA TRP A 77 17.41 7.49 -4.01
C TRP A 77 16.81 7.46 -5.40
N LYS A 78 16.47 6.25 -5.83
CA LYS A 78 15.63 5.95 -6.98
C LYS A 78 14.53 5.05 -6.46
N PRO A 79 13.32 5.57 -6.26
CA PRO A 79 12.24 4.79 -5.67
C PRO A 79 12.06 3.46 -6.38
N PHE A 80 12.02 2.38 -5.61
CA PHE A 80 11.79 1.00 -6.02
C PHE A 80 12.90 0.30 -6.82
N ASP A 81 13.87 1.01 -7.42
CA ASP A 81 14.85 0.41 -8.34
C ASP A 81 15.73 -0.66 -7.69
N PHE A 82 16.08 -0.48 -6.42
CA PHE A 82 17.01 -1.34 -5.71
C PHE A 82 16.35 -2.29 -4.71
N GLU A 83 15.01 -2.30 -4.62
CA GLU A 83 14.34 -2.99 -3.51
C GLU A 83 14.48 -4.50 -3.56
N VAL A 84 14.70 -5.09 -4.74
CA VAL A 84 14.96 -6.54 -4.89
C VAL A 84 16.35 -6.89 -4.34
N SER A 85 17.40 -6.22 -4.80
CA SER A 85 18.79 -6.49 -4.39
C SER A 85 19.05 -6.10 -2.94
N ASP A 86 18.68 -4.87 -2.56
CA ASP A 86 18.87 -4.38 -1.19
C ASP A 86 18.02 -5.16 -0.19
N GLY A 87 16.83 -5.61 -0.61
CA GLY A 87 15.97 -6.48 0.18
C GLY A 87 16.64 -7.81 0.50
N ARG A 88 17.22 -8.46 -0.50
CA ARG A 88 18.00 -9.70 -0.33
C ARG A 88 19.16 -9.50 0.64
N ASP A 89 20.00 -8.48 0.38
CA ASP A 89 21.19 -8.23 1.17
C ASP A 89 20.84 -7.92 2.63
N THR A 90 19.77 -7.15 2.85
CA THR A 90 19.28 -6.82 4.20
C THR A 90 18.77 -8.05 4.93
N VAL A 91 17.98 -8.91 4.29
CA VAL A 91 17.49 -10.15 4.88
C VAL A 91 18.64 -11.08 5.28
N GLU A 92 19.59 -11.27 4.39
CA GLU A 92 20.77 -12.10 4.64
C GLU A 92 21.68 -11.51 5.75
N TRP A 93 21.81 -10.18 5.82
CA TRP A 93 22.50 -9.52 6.91
C TRP A 93 21.77 -9.71 8.24
N ALA A 94 20.44 -9.49 8.26
CA ALA A 94 19.62 -9.63 9.45
C ALA A 94 19.68 -11.05 10.05
N ALA A 95 19.74 -12.07 9.18
CA ALA A 95 19.89 -13.46 9.61
C ALA A 95 21.21 -13.72 10.36
N ARG A 96 22.26 -12.89 10.15
CA ARG A 96 23.60 -13.10 10.70
C ARG A 96 23.98 -12.13 11.83
N ILE A 97 23.10 -11.18 12.19
CA ILE A 97 23.42 -10.24 13.28
C ILE A 97 23.52 -10.98 14.63
N PRO A 98 24.33 -10.48 15.57
CA PRO A 98 24.47 -11.11 16.88
C PRO A 98 23.11 -11.30 17.58
N GLY A 99 22.85 -12.53 18.04
CA GLY A 99 21.60 -12.92 18.69
C GLY A 99 20.48 -13.39 17.75
N SER A 100 20.67 -13.33 16.43
CA SER A 100 19.72 -13.88 15.46
C SER A 100 19.73 -15.42 15.47
N ASN A 101 18.56 -16.03 15.29
CA ASN A 101 18.42 -17.48 15.05
C ASN A 101 18.50 -17.85 13.56
N GLY A 102 18.75 -16.88 12.68
CA GLY A 102 18.84 -17.10 11.24
C GLY A 102 17.52 -17.04 10.47
N LEU A 103 16.38 -16.83 11.15
CA LEU A 103 15.05 -16.76 10.56
C LEU A 103 14.57 -15.30 10.54
N VAL A 104 14.14 -14.85 9.34
CA VAL A 104 13.72 -13.46 9.13
C VAL A 104 12.27 -13.41 8.66
N GLY A 105 11.49 -12.51 9.24
CA GLY A 105 10.19 -12.07 8.75
C GLY A 105 10.25 -10.60 8.31
N MET A 106 9.32 -10.20 7.45
CA MET A 106 9.19 -8.78 7.08
C MET A 106 7.75 -8.29 7.29
N PHE A 107 7.62 -7.03 7.66
CA PHE A 107 6.34 -6.37 7.95
C PHE A 107 6.28 -4.95 7.39
N GLY A 108 5.08 -4.40 7.30
CA GLY A 108 4.85 -3.01 6.94
C GLY A 108 3.86 -2.81 5.81
N MET A 109 3.47 -1.53 5.59
CA MET A 109 2.40 -1.12 4.70
C MET A 109 2.92 -0.34 3.50
N SER A 110 2.15 -0.33 2.40
CA SER A 110 2.39 0.55 1.26
C SER A 110 3.77 0.27 0.63
N TYR A 111 4.64 1.24 0.54
CA TYR A 111 6.04 1.05 0.11
C TYR A 111 6.73 -0.05 0.93
N THR A 112 6.56 -0.03 2.27
CA THR A 112 7.17 -1.06 3.12
C THR A 112 6.47 -2.43 3.00
N GLY A 113 5.29 -2.48 2.42
CA GLY A 113 4.62 -3.70 1.95
C GLY A 113 5.26 -4.22 0.66
N SER A 114 5.52 -3.34 -0.31
CA SER A 114 6.21 -3.70 -1.56
C SER A 114 7.63 -4.19 -1.32
N THR A 115 8.38 -3.62 -0.36
CA THR A 115 9.73 -4.10 -0.03
C THR A 115 9.76 -5.55 0.46
N GLN A 116 8.67 -6.06 1.02
CA GLN A 116 8.55 -7.46 1.43
C GLN A 116 8.42 -8.39 0.21
N TRP A 117 7.52 -8.03 -0.72
CA TRP A 117 7.34 -8.79 -1.95
C TRP A 117 8.60 -8.80 -2.82
N THR A 118 9.29 -7.65 -2.95
CA THR A 118 10.54 -7.58 -3.71
C THR A 118 11.66 -8.38 -3.05
N ALA A 119 11.75 -8.39 -1.72
CA ALA A 119 12.66 -9.29 -1.01
C ALA A 119 12.29 -10.76 -1.20
N ALA A 120 11.00 -11.11 -1.24
CA ALA A 120 10.55 -12.48 -1.49
C ALA A 120 10.90 -12.95 -2.91
N ILE A 121 10.68 -12.11 -3.93
CA ILE A 121 11.07 -12.39 -5.33
C ILE A 121 12.59 -12.62 -5.45
N SER A 122 13.39 -11.94 -4.62
CA SER A 122 14.85 -12.12 -4.64
C SER A 122 15.30 -13.55 -4.26
N GLY A 123 14.40 -14.36 -3.70
CA GLY A 123 14.69 -15.71 -3.23
C GLY A 123 15.66 -15.76 -2.04
N ALA A 124 15.66 -14.71 -1.17
CA ALA A 124 16.50 -14.68 0.03
C ALA A 124 16.17 -15.86 0.97
N PRO A 125 17.08 -16.82 1.19
CA PRO A 125 16.74 -18.09 1.88
C PRO A 125 16.42 -17.91 3.37
N ALA A 126 16.87 -16.82 3.99
CA ALA A 126 16.56 -16.52 5.39
C ALA A 126 15.15 -15.93 5.59
N LEU A 127 14.48 -15.47 4.53
CA LEU A 127 13.11 -14.94 4.60
C LEU A 127 12.11 -16.10 4.76
N ARG A 128 11.31 -16.08 5.82
CA ARG A 128 10.41 -17.19 6.19
C ARG A 128 8.95 -16.84 6.18
N ALA A 129 8.58 -15.56 6.35
CA ALA A 129 7.20 -15.10 6.33
C ALA A 129 7.14 -13.59 6.09
N ILE A 130 6.03 -13.13 5.51
CA ILE A 130 5.76 -11.71 5.27
C ILE A 130 4.36 -11.32 5.73
N THR A 131 4.19 -10.04 6.15
CA THR A 131 2.89 -9.44 6.47
C THR A 131 2.69 -8.13 5.70
N PRO A 132 2.49 -8.19 4.38
CA PRO A 132 2.31 -6.99 3.57
C PRO A 132 0.92 -6.39 3.78
N VAL A 133 0.88 -5.11 4.13
CA VAL A 133 -0.35 -4.35 4.33
C VAL A 133 -0.53 -3.36 3.17
N MET A 134 -1.70 -3.34 2.52
CA MET A 134 -2.15 -2.34 1.55
C MET A 134 -1.04 -1.96 0.54
N THR A 135 -0.66 -2.88 -0.33
CA THR A 135 0.39 -2.65 -1.31
C THR A 135 0.03 -3.20 -2.70
N TRP A 136 0.74 -2.74 -3.71
CA TRP A 136 0.48 -3.09 -5.10
C TRP A 136 1.14 -4.40 -5.54
N SER A 137 0.67 -4.94 -6.67
CA SER A 137 1.26 -6.06 -7.40
C SER A 137 1.83 -5.60 -8.75
N GLU A 138 1.05 -4.79 -9.47
CA GLU A 138 1.37 -4.26 -10.79
C GLU A 138 1.54 -2.73 -10.72
N PRO A 139 2.74 -2.18 -10.96
CA PRO A 139 2.95 -0.73 -10.92
C PRO A 139 2.14 0.05 -11.95
N LEU A 140 1.90 -0.54 -13.13
CA LEU A 140 1.11 0.09 -14.19
C LEU A 140 -0.40 0.03 -13.95
N ASP A 141 -0.85 -0.72 -12.93
CA ASP A 141 -2.27 -0.81 -12.57
C ASP A 141 -2.40 -0.78 -11.04
N GLY A 142 -2.14 0.36 -10.46
CA GLY A 142 -2.20 0.54 -9.01
C GLY A 142 -1.44 1.77 -8.52
N ILE A 143 -0.19 1.96 -8.92
CA ILE A 143 0.60 3.13 -8.44
C ILE A 143 0.70 4.24 -9.48
N HIS A 144 0.94 3.92 -10.75
CA HIS A 144 1.10 4.94 -11.80
C HIS A 144 -0.17 5.18 -12.58
N ARG A 145 -0.97 4.14 -12.78
CA ARG A 145 -2.22 4.16 -13.53
C ARG A 145 -3.28 3.29 -12.87
N ARG A 146 -4.51 3.50 -13.27
CA ARG A 146 -5.65 2.63 -12.99
C ARG A 146 -6.57 2.58 -14.21
N GLY A 147 -6.82 1.38 -14.74
CA GLY A 147 -7.59 1.24 -15.95
C GLY A 147 -7.05 2.05 -17.13
N GLY A 148 -5.74 2.30 -17.18
CA GLY A 148 -5.07 3.11 -18.20
C GLY A 148 -4.97 4.62 -17.90
N ALA A 149 -5.75 5.16 -16.96
CA ALA A 149 -5.67 6.56 -16.54
C ALA A 149 -4.54 6.78 -15.52
N THR A 150 -3.84 7.91 -15.61
CA THR A 150 -2.77 8.27 -14.68
C THR A 150 -3.34 8.55 -13.29
N GLU A 151 -2.76 7.93 -12.26
CA GLU A 151 -3.04 8.21 -10.83
C GLU A 151 -2.39 9.55 -10.42
N LEU A 152 -2.91 10.65 -10.99
CA LEU A 152 -2.36 11.99 -10.83
C LEU A 152 -2.28 12.42 -9.36
N GLY A 153 -3.35 12.17 -8.59
CA GLY A 153 -3.42 12.54 -7.18
C GLY A 153 -2.37 11.84 -6.34
N LEU A 154 -2.18 10.53 -6.53
CA LEU A 154 -1.18 9.75 -5.83
C LEU A 154 0.24 10.23 -6.18
N ASN A 155 0.54 10.36 -7.47
CA ASN A 155 1.89 10.70 -7.93
C ASN A 155 2.31 12.11 -7.48
N ALA A 156 1.43 13.10 -7.60
CA ALA A 156 1.71 14.48 -7.19
C ALA A 156 1.85 14.58 -5.66
N LEU A 157 0.89 14.03 -4.92
CA LEU A 157 0.90 14.11 -3.46
C LEU A 157 2.08 13.39 -2.83
N TRP A 158 2.40 12.17 -3.31
CA TRP A 158 3.53 11.40 -2.78
C TRP A 158 4.87 12.10 -3.03
N THR A 159 5.03 12.77 -4.19
CA THR A 159 6.21 13.58 -4.50
C THR A 159 6.37 14.73 -3.50
N LEU A 160 5.29 15.48 -3.25
CA LEU A 160 5.30 16.58 -2.28
C LEU A 160 5.53 16.08 -0.85
N PHE A 161 4.92 14.94 -0.49
CA PHE A 161 5.07 14.33 0.83
C PHE A 161 6.50 13.85 1.12
N THR A 162 7.19 13.32 0.12
CA THR A 162 8.57 12.85 0.27
C THR A 162 9.61 13.95 0.10
N GLY A 163 9.24 15.06 -0.51
CA GLY A 163 10.08 16.23 -0.78
C GLY A 163 10.83 16.76 0.45
N PRO A 164 10.16 17.05 1.60
CA PRO A 164 10.82 17.63 2.77
C PRO A 164 12.05 16.88 3.24
N SER A 165 12.05 15.56 3.17
CA SER A 165 13.19 14.72 3.56
C SER A 165 14.27 14.58 2.48
N HIS A 166 13.98 15.03 1.25
CA HIS A 166 14.92 15.00 0.13
C HIS A 166 15.63 16.36 -0.06
N LEU A 167 14.93 17.47 0.12
CA LEU A 167 15.47 18.82 -0.06
C LEU A 167 16.80 19.09 0.67
N PRO A 168 17.02 18.65 1.92
CA PRO A 168 18.29 18.87 2.60
C PRO A 168 19.51 18.17 1.96
N ARG A 169 19.29 17.21 1.08
CA ARG A 169 20.37 16.56 0.30
C ARG A 169 20.75 17.37 -0.95
N MET A 170 19.88 18.27 -1.39
CA MET A 170 20.04 19.05 -2.61
C MET A 170 20.41 20.51 -2.35
N HIS A 171 19.91 21.05 -1.24
CA HIS A 171 20.02 22.47 -0.92
C HIS A 171 20.59 22.69 0.48
N SER A 172 21.18 23.85 0.72
CA SER A 172 21.70 24.27 2.02
C SER A 172 21.40 25.74 2.29
N GLY A 173 21.48 26.16 3.54
CA GLY A 173 21.33 27.57 3.95
C GLY A 173 20.02 28.20 3.45
N GLY A 174 20.11 29.40 2.87
CA GLY A 174 18.95 30.15 2.36
C GLY A 174 18.21 29.46 1.21
N GLU A 175 18.92 28.71 0.37
CA GLU A 175 18.30 27.95 -0.75
C GLU A 175 17.40 26.85 -0.21
N LEU A 176 17.79 26.16 0.85
CA LEU A 176 16.96 25.16 1.49
C LEU A 176 15.67 25.77 2.05
N GLY A 177 15.77 26.94 2.71
CA GLY A 177 14.59 27.68 3.19
C GLY A 177 13.63 28.06 2.06
N ALA A 178 14.17 28.55 0.93
CA ALA A 178 13.37 28.91 -0.25
C ALA A 178 12.71 27.66 -0.87
N ALA A 179 13.41 26.55 -0.97
CA ALA A 179 12.87 25.29 -1.49
C ALA A 179 11.71 24.74 -0.61
N PHE A 180 11.87 24.80 0.71
CA PHE A 180 10.77 24.44 1.64
C PHE A 180 9.56 25.35 1.49
N HIS A 181 9.78 26.68 1.39
CA HIS A 181 8.67 27.61 1.17
C HIS A 181 7.92 27.32 -0.13
N SER A 182 8.65 27.06 -1.22
CA SER A 182 8.06 26.68 -2.50
C SER A 182 7.26 25.39 -2.42
N LEU A 183 7.81 24.38 -1.73
CA LEU A 183 7.13 23.08 -1.54
C LEU A 183 5.80 23.24 -0.78
N VAL A 184 5.79 24.02 0.31
CA VAL A 184 4.55 24.29 1.06
C VAL A 184 3.55 25.05 0.19
N THR A 185 4.00 26.05 -0.58
CA THR A 185 3.15 26.80 -1.51
C THR A 185 2.52 25.91 -2.58
N ASP A 186 3.27 24.96 -3.11
CA ASP A 186 2.75 24.00 -4.10
C ASP A 186 1.83 22.97 -3.48
N PHE A 187 2.11 22.54 -2.25
CA PHE A 187 1.21 21.66 -1.51
C PHE A 187 -0.14 22.34 -1.26
N ASP A 188 -0.13 23.57 -0.74
CA ASP A 188 -1.34 24.38 -0.51
C ASP A 188 -2.08 24.72 -1.82
N GLY A 189 -1.35 24.83 -2.93
CA GLY A 189 -1.90 25.15 -4.25
C GLY A 189 -2.19 23.92 -5.13
N LEU A 190 -2.07 22.70 -4.60
CA LEU A 190 -2.16 21.49 -5.41
C LEU A 190 -3.49 21.37 -6.15
N ARG A 191 -4.62 21.62 -5.46
CA ARG A 191 -5.96 21.60 -6.02
C ARG A 191 -6.16 22.63 -7.12
N ASP A 192 -5.75 23.87 -6.88
CA ASP A 192 -6.10 25.02 -7.74
C ASP A 192 -5.08 25.25 -8.87
N ARG A 193 -3.88 24.66 -8.77
CA ARG A 193 -2.78 24.83 -9.72
C ARG A 193 -2.08 23.53 -10.10
N GLY A 194 -1.63 22.75 -9.11
CA GLY A 194 -0.76 21.61 -9.34
C GLY A 194 -1.37 20.53 -10.22
N TYR A 195 -2.64 20.19 -10.00
CA TYR A 195 -3.35 19.20 -10.81
C TYR A 195 -3.69 19.69 -12.23
N TRP A 196 -3.54 20.99 -12.50
CA TRP A 196 -3.79 21.60 -13.81
C TRP A 196 -2.54 21.78 -14.66
N GLU A 197 -1.35 21.44 -14.11
CA GLU A 197 -0.10 21.55 -14.85
C GLU A 197 -0.01 20.49 -15.96
N LEU A 198 0.37 20.93 -17.16
CA LEU A 198 0.50 20.07 -18.35
C LEU A 198 1.92 20.17 -18.93
N PRO A 199 2.43 19.11 -19.55
CA PRO A 199 1.82 17.79 -19.72
C PRO A 199 1.94 16.94 -18.45
N THR A 200 0.90 16.17 -18.16
CA THR A 200 0.83 15.31 -16.94
C THR A 200 2.04 14.37 -16.78
N GLY A 201 2.57 13.86 -17.89
CA GLY A 201 3.76 12.98 -17.89
C GLY A 201 5.07 13.65 -17.51
N LYS A 202 5.09 14.98 -17.38
CA LYS A 202 6.24 15.77 -16.93
C LYS A 202 5.82 16.68 -15.79
N LEU A 203 5.11 16.14 -14.82
CA LEU A 203 4.65 16.94 -13.68
C LEU A 203 5.75 17.88 -13.20
N PRO A 204 5.63 19.22 -13.44
CA PRO A 204 6.67 20.17 -13.08
C PRO A 204 7.00 20.17 -11.59
N LEU A 205 6.05 19.73 -10.78
CA LEU A 205 6.23 19.47 -9.36
C LEU A 205 7.36 18.47 -9.06
N ILE A 206 7.52 17.42 -9.87
CA ILE A 206 8.56 16.42 -9.69
C ILE A 206 9.92 17.03 -9.96
N ASP A 207 10.07 17.73 -11.08
CA ASP A 207 11.34 18.35 -11.48
C ASP A 207 11.74 19.50 -10.53
N ARG A 208 10.77 20.25 -10.01
CA ARG A 208 11.01 21.43 -9.17
C ARG A 208 11.67 21.10 -7.84
N TYR A 209 11.34 19.97 -7.24
CA TYR A 209 11.88 19.56 -5.95
C TYR A 209 12.96 18.51 -6.08
N GLY A 210 13.37 18.17 -7.31
CA GLY A 210 14.40 17.16 -7.58
C GLY A 210 14.11 15.82 -6.95
N GLY A 211 12.85 15.61 -6.56
CA GLY A 211 12.38 14.32 -6.13
C GLY A 211 12.53 13.37 -7.32
N PRO A 212 13.04 12.16 -7.11
CA PRO A 212 13.09 11.22 -8.22
C PRO A 212 11.67 10.92 -8.66
N ASP A 213 11.48 10.88 -9.96
CA ASP A 213 10.27 10.32 -10.55
C ASP A 213 10.07 8.89 -10.03
N ILE A 214 8.90 8.62 -9.48
CA ILE A 214 8.55 7.27 -9.02
C ILE A 214 8.31 6.29 -10.17
N GLY A 215 8.58 6.69 -11.39
CA GLY A 215 8.31 5.95 -12.61
C GLY A 215 7.10 6.47 -13.40
N THR A 216 6.50 7.59 -12.99
CA THR A 216 5.32 8.18 -13.63
C THR A 216 5.61 8.58 -15.07
N GLN A 217 6.76 9.21 -15.33
CA GLN A 217 7.14 9.60 -16.69
C GLN A 217 7.31 8.39 -17.59
N ALA A 218 7.98 7.34 -17.10
CA ALA A 218 8.13 6.08 -17.83
C ALA A 218 6.77 5.41 -18.08
N ALA A 219 5.90 5.36 -17.08
CA ALA A 219 4.56 4.78 -17.20
C ALA A 219 3.67 5.53 -18.20
N VAL A 220 3.78 6.87 -18.29
CA VAL A 220 3.03 7.68 -19.24
C VAL A 220 3.58 7.52 -20.66
N ALA A 221 4.90 7.42 -20.80
CA ALA A 221 5.55 7.31 -22.12
C ALA A 221 5.41 5.91 -22.73
N ASP A 222 5.43 4.86 -21.91
CA ASP A 222 5.37 3.46 -22.36
C ASP A 222 4.34 2.66 -21.54
N PRO A 223 3.18 2.32 -22.15
CA PRO A 223 2.19 1.44 -21.51
C PRO A 223 2.70 0.04 -21.16
N GLY A 224 3.80 -0.39 -21.76
CA GLY A 224 4.44 -1.68 -21.53
C GLY A 224 5.68 -1.62 -20.63
N ALA A 225 5.98 -0.45 -20.03
CA ALA A 225 7.16 -0.28 -19.19
C ALA A 225 7.29 -1.38 -18.12
N ASP A 226 8.48 -1.93 -17.98
CA ASP A 226 8.79 -2.88 -16.91
C ASP A 226 9.40 -2.16 -15.73
N PHE A 227 9.00 -2.56 -14.53
CA PHE A 227 9.47 -2.00 -13.29
C PHE A 227 10.09 -3.08 -12.40
N PRO A 228 11.25 -2.83 -11.77
CA PRO A 228 11.90 -3.81 -10.89
C PRO A 228 10.99 -4.31 -9.76
N HIS A 229 10.10 -3.44 -9.27
CA HIS A 229 9.17 -3.73 -8.19
C HIS A 229 7.82 -4.32 -8.63
N ARG A 230 7.69 -4.75 -9.91
CA ARG A 230 6.54 -5.53 -10.35
C ARG A 230 6.57 -6.90 -9.72
N VAL A 231 5.48 -7.26 -9.04
CA VAL A 231 5.28 -8.57 -8.38
C VAL A 231 4.45 -9.50 -9.26
N ARG A 232 3.42 -8.94 -9.93
CA ARG A 232 2.56 -9.70 -10.85
C ARG A 232 3.38 -10.55 -11.83
N GLY A 233 3.06 -11.84 -11.91
CA GLY A 233 3.74 -12.79 -12.76
C GLY A 233 5.06 -13.36 -12.23
N LYS A 234 5.54 -12.91 -11.05
CA LYS A 234 6.77 -13.41 -10.41
C LYS A 234 6.52 -14.24 -9.15
N HIS A 235 5.27 -14.51 -8.80
CA HIS A 235 4.94 -15.25 -7.57
C HIS A 235 5.47 -16.69 -7.59
N HIS A 236 5.74 -17.26 -8.77
CA HIS A 236 6.38 -18.58 -8.89
C HIS A 236 7.82 -18.62 -8.35
N ASP A 237 8.48 -17.47 -8.20
CA ASP A 237 9.80 -17.34 -7.58
C ASP A 237 9.71 -17.17 -6.05
N ILE A 238 8.49 -17.01 -5.51
CA ILE A 238 8.24 -16.77 -4.09
C ILE A 238 7.99 -18.11 -3.39
N ALA A 239 8.69 -18.32 -2.28
CA ALA A 239 8.55 -19.52 -1.45
C ALA A 239 8.22 -19.21 0.01
N VAL A 240 7.55 -18.07 0.27
CA VAL A 240 7.23 -17.61 1.62
C VAL A 240 5.73 -17.44 1.80
N PRO A 241 5.19 -17.81 2.98
CA PRO A 241 3.81 -17.55 3.34
C PRO A 241 3.57 -16.05 3.59
N SER A 242 2.34 -15.61 3.29
CA SER A 242 1.92 -14.21 3.45
C SER A 242 0.63 -14.05 4.26
N LEU A 243 0.60 -13.05 5.15
CA LEU A 243 -0.61 -12.53 5.76
C LEU A 243 -0.85 -11.13 5.20
N SER A 244 -1.76 -11.01 4.24
CA SER A 244 -2.08 -9.75 3.58
C SER A 244 -3.24 -9.02 4.27
N VAL A 245 -3.10 -7.71 4.48
CA VAL A 245 -4.17 -6.86 5.01
C VAL A 245 -4.54 -5.81 3.96
N ALA A 246 -5.82 -5.68 3.66
CA ALA A 246 -6.37 -4.78 2.64
C ALA A 246 -7.47 -3.88 3.22
N GLY A 247 -7.77 -2.79 2.52
CA GLY A 247 -8.91 -1.92 2.81
C GLY A 247 -9.84 -1.79 1.62
N TRP A 248 -11.16 -1.86 1.85
CA TRP A 248 -12.16 -1.70 0.77
C TRP A 248 -12.02 -0.36 0.04
N TYR A 249 -11.52 0.67 0.72
CA TYR A 249 -11.29 2.01 0.16
C TYR A 249 -9.80 2.34 0.03
N ASP A 250 -8.95 1.31 -0.01
CA ASP A 250 -7.52 1.50 -0.25
C ASP A 250 -7.20 1.59 -1.74
N VAL A 251 -6.32 2.51 -2.09
CA VAL A 251 -5.82 2.70 -3.46
C VAL A 251 -5.15 1.45 -4.02
N PHE A 252 -4.56 0.60 -3.16
CA PHE A 252 -3.87 -0.64 -3.54
C PHE A 252 -4.68 -1.92 -3.28
N LEU A 253 -6.01 -1.80 -3.06
CA LEU A 253 -6.86 -2.97 -2.81
C LEU A 253 -6.64 -4.07 -3.86
N GLN A 254 -6.77 -3.74 -5.15
CA GLN A 254 -6.64 -4.74 -6.20
C GLN A 254 -5.27 -5.42 -6.19
N GLY A 255 -4.18 -4.67 -6.02
CA GLY A 255 -2.83 -5.23 -5.96
C GLY A 255 -2.62 -6.15 -4.75
N THR A 256 -3.23 -5.84 -3.60
CA THR A 256 -3.20 -6.71 -2.43
C THR A 256 -3.97 -8.01 -2.67
N LEU A 257 -5.13 -7.95 -3.35
CA LEU A 257 -5.92 -9.12 -3.73
C LEU A 257 -5.17 -10.00 -4.75
N ASP A 258 -4.58 -9.38 -5.78
CA ASP A 258 -3.80 -10.08 -6.79
C ASP A 258 -2.62 -10.82 -6.15
N ASN A 259 -1.86 -10.17 -5.27
CA ASN A 259 -0.76 -10.79 -4.56
C ASN A 259 -1.20 -11.98 -3.71
N HIS A 260 -2.37 -11.90 -3.05
CA HIS A 260 -2.91 -13.02 -2.28
C HIS A 260 -3.26 -14.21 -3.18
N VAL A 261 -4.01 -13.98 -4.26
CA VAL A 261 -4.44 -15.01 -5.20
C VAL A 261 -3.24 -15.68 -5.87
N ASP A 262 -2.31 -14.88 -6.38
CA ASP A 262 -1.14 -15.39 -7.11
C ASP A 262 -0.17 -16.12 -6.17
N ASN A 263 -0.04 -15.69 -4.90
CA ASN A 263 0.79 -16.40 -3.91
C ASN A 263 0.19 -17.77 -3.54
N LEU A 264 -1.14 -17.87 -3.42
CA LEU A 264 -1.82 -19.16 -3.27
C LEU A 264 -1.63 -20.04 -4.51
N ALA A 265 -1.78 -19.48 -5.71
CA ALA A 265 -1.59 -20.22 -6.96
C ALA A 265 -0.15 -20.74 -7.14
N ALA A 266 0.84 -20.05 -6.56
CA ALA A 266 2.22 -20.50 -6.48
C ALA A 266 2.45 -21.64 -5.46
N GLY A 267 1.42 -22.06 -4.73
CA GLY A 267 1.47 -23.15 -3.75
C GLY A 267 1.88 -22.72 -2.33
N ASN A 268 1.94 -21.42 -2.06
CA ASN A 268 2.27 -20.90 -0.74
C ASN A 268 1.04 -20.79 0.16
N THR A 269 1.24 -20.81 1.47
CA THR A 269 0.19 -20.45 2.43
C THR A 269 -0.04 -18.93 2.40
N ALA A 270 -1.28 -18.51 2.21
CA ALA A 270 -1.64 -17.09 2.23
C ALA A 270 -2.93 -16.86 3.02
N LYS A 271 -2.93 -15.83 3.85
CA LYS A 271 -4.11 -15.32 4.56
C LYS A 271 -4.42 -13.89 4.14
N LEU A 272 -5.70 -13.53 4.19
CA LEU A 272 -6.20 -12.24 3.74
C LEU A 272 -7.20 -11.67 4.73
N VAL A 273 -7.01 -10.40 5.10
CA VAL A 273 -7.97 -9.64 5.90
C VAL A 273 -8.36 -8.38 5.13
N ILE A 274 -9.67 -8.12 4.97
CA ILE A 274 -10.17 -6.92 4.27
C ILE A 274 -11.15 -6.19 5.18
N GLY A 275 -10.76 -4.99 5.61
CA GLY A 275 -11.61 -4.10 6.41
C GLY A 275 -12.16 -2.90 5.61
N PRO A 276 -13.06 -2.11 6.19
CA PRO A 276 -13.65 -0.94 5.52
C PRO A 276 -12.70 0.29 5.61
N TRP A 277 -11.42 0.06 5.41
CA TRP A 277 -10.36 1.05 5.61
C TRP A 277 -9.96 1.76 4.31
N THR A 278 -9.54 3.00 4.46
CA THR A 278 -8.78 3.75 3.46
C THR A 278 -7.28 3.52 3.69
N HIS A 279 -6.43 4.01 2.78
CA HIS A 279 -4.98 3.80 2.87
C HIS A 279 -4.38 4.23 4.23
N LEU A 280 -4.79 5.36 4.79
CA LEU A 280 -4.38 5.79 6.14
C LEU A 280 -5.43 5.52 7.22
N GLY A 281 -6.62 5.12 6.84
CA GLY A 281 -7.71 4.87 7.78
C GLY A 281 -7.44 3.73 8.76
N LEU A 282 -6.51 2.85 8.43
CA LEU A 282 -6.03 1.82 9.34
C LEU A 282 -5.41 2.42 10.61
N HIS A 283 -4.81 3.62 10.53
CA HIS A 283 -4.18 4.33 11.66
C HIS A 283 -5.05 5.37 12.30
N THR A 284 -5.75 6.14 11.47
CA THR A 284 -6.45 7.36 11.91
C THR A 284 -7.87 7.11 12.34
N SER A 285 -8.49 6.04 11.87
CA SER A 285 -9.88 5.73 12.17
C SER A 285 -10.03 4.93 13.47
N GLY A 286 -9.43 5.41 14.54
CA GLY A 286 -9.65 4.84 15.88
C GLY A 286 -11.12 4.70 16.30
N GLY A 287 -12.06 5.13 15.44
CA GLY A 287 -13.50 5.04 15.63
C GLY A 287 -14.26 4.27 14.54
N GLY A 288 -13.58 3.61 13.59
CA GLY A 288 -14.26 2.85 12.54
C GLY A 288 -14.96 3.71 11.49
N VAL A 289 -14.53 4.95 11.29
CA VAL A 289 -15.08 5.87 10.29
C VAL A 289 -14.22 5.84 9.03
N SER A 290 -14.86 5.68 7.87
CA SER A 290 -14.25 5.90 6.56
C SER A 290 -15.16 6.81 5.74
N GLY A 291 -14.62 7.89 5.20
CA GLY A 291 -15.42 8.91 4.52
C GLY A 291 -16.54 9.46 5.42
N GLU A 292 -17.76 9.44 4.93
CA GLU A 292 -18.97 9.87 5.67
C GLU A 292 -19.65 8.73 6.44
N VAL A 293 -19.12 7.49 6.38
CA VAL A 293 -19.77 6.32 6.97
C VAL A 293 -19.02 5.85 8.23
N ASN A 294 -19.79 5.64 9.30
CA ASN A 294 -19.31 5.02 10.53
C ASN A 294 -19.66 3.52 10.54
N TYR A 295 -18.65 2.68 10.42
CA TYR A 295 -18.76 1.22 10.45
C TYR A 295 -18.70 0.64 11.88
N GLY A 296 -18.50 1.49 12.88
CA GLY A 296 -18.45 1.12 14.28
C GLY A 296 -17.06 0.71 14.77
N LEU A 297 -16.91 0.71 16.10
CA LEU A 297 -15.64 0.42 16.77
C LEU A 297 -15.10 -1.00 16.48
N GLY A 298 -15.97 -1.95 16.11
CA GLY A 298 -15.56 -3.31 15.73
C GLY A 298 -14.68 -3.41 14.49
N THR A 299 -14.52 -2.29 13.74
CA THR A 299 -13.62 -2.20 12.58
C THR A 299 -12.31 -1.51 12.91
N ALA A 300 -12.15 -0.99 14.13
CA ALA A 300 -10.87 -0.42 14.53
C ALA A 300 -9.79 -1.51 14.54
N PRO A 301 -8.58 -1.27 14.01
CA PRO A 301 -7.51 -2.26 13.96
C PRO A 301 -7.09 -2.78 15.33
N THR A 302 -7.34 -2.00 16.37
CA THR A 302 -7.09 -2.36 17.78
C THR A 302 -8.18 -3.26 18.38
N SER A 303 -9.35 -3.36 17.75
CA SER A 303 -10.49 -4.17 18.21
C SER A 303 -10.91 -5.24 17.20
N MET A 304 -10.28 -5.26 16.05
CA MET A 304 -10.46 -6.31 15.05
C MET A 304 -10.14 -7.68 15.67
N PHE A 305 -11.11 -8.54 15.83
CA PHE A 305 -10.95 -9.86 16.44
C PHE A 305 -10.69 -9.88 17.97
N GLY A 306 -10.86 -8.76 18.67
CA GLY A 306 -10.45 -8.66 20.08
C GLY A 306 -8.93 -8.61 20.28
N THR A 307 -8.17 -8.31 19.23
CA THR A 307 -6.70 -8.21 19.21
C THR A 307 -6.26 -7.04 18.34
N SER A 308 -5.05 -6.56 18.50
CA SER A 308 -4.47 -5.54 17.64
C SER A 308 -3.92 -6.12 16.34
N LEU A 309 -3.66 -5.26 15.34
CA LEU A 309 -2.92 -5.68 14.14
C LEU A 309 -1.53 -6.23 14.52
N THR A 310 -0.85 -5.60 15.48
CA THR A 310 0.43 -6.10 16.01
C THR A 310 0.30 -7.53 16.55
N ASP A 311 -0.74 -7.84 17.35
CA ASP A 311 -0.94 -9.18 17.89
C ASP A 311 -1.22 -10.20 16.77
N LEU A 312 -1.98 -9.82 15.74
CA LEU A 312 -2.25 -10.66 14.57
C LEU A 312 -0.96 -11.00 13.82
N GLU A 313 -0.12 -10.00 13.56
CA GLU A 313 1.18 -10.18 12.90
C GLU A 313 2.15 -11.00 13.79
N VAL A 314 2.18 -10.76 15.10
CA VAL A 314 2.99 -11.55 16.05
C VAL A 314 2.56 -13.01 16.07
N ARG A 315 1.25 -13.32 16.09
CA ARG A 315 0.74 -14.70 15.97
C ARG A 315 1.20 -15.38 14.68
N TRP A 316 1.19 -14.63 13.55
CA TRP A 316 1.69 -15.12 12.27
C TRP A 316 3.19 -15.45 12.34
N PHE A 317 4.00 -14.53 12.84
CA PHE A 317 5.43 -14.72 12.96
C PHE A 317 5.80 -15.76 14.02
N ASP A 318 5.07 -15.90 15.11
CA ASP A 318 5.28 -16.93 16.12
C ASP A 318 5.11 -18.33 15.52
N HIS A 319 4.15 -18.52 14.62
CA HIS A 319 4.00 -19.77 13.89
C HIS A 319 5.20 -20.05 12.97
N TRP A 320 5.55 -19.11 12.09
CA TRP A 320 6.54 -19.35 11.04
C TRP A 320 8.00 -19.23 11.49
N LEU A 321 8.29 -18.42 12.51
CA LEU A 321 9.65 -18.11 12.93
C LEU A 321 10.03 -18.76 14.26
N LYS A 322 9.06 -19.12 15.11
CA LYS A 322 9.30 -19.79 16.38
C LYS A 322 8.76 -21.22 16.39
N GLY A 323 7.97 -21.62 15.40
CA GLY A 323 7.35 -22.95 15.34
C GLY A 323 6.26 -23.17 16.38
N HIS A 324 5.65 -22.08 16.89
CA HIS A 324 4.56 -22.21 17.84
C HIS A 324 3.28 -22.62 17.10
N ASP A 325 2.52 -23.49 17.70
CA ASP A 325 1.15 -23.75 17.28
C ASP A 325 0.28 -22.58 17.79
N THR A 326 -0.09 -21.67 16.86
CA THR A 326 -0.90 -20.50 17.17
C THR A 326 -2.37 -20.66 16.78
N GLY A 327 -2.74 -21.83 16.23
CA GLY A 327 -4.07 -22.10 15.69
C GLY A 327 -4.45 -21.31 14.45
N MET A 328 -3.55 -20.46 13.93
CA MET A 328 -3.89 -19.59 12.79
C MET A 328 -4.14 -20.36 11.49
N LEU A 329 -3.52 -21.51 11.30
CA LEU A 329 -3.70 -22.29 10.07
C LEU A 329 -5.01 -23.08 10.05
N GLU A 330 -5.62 -23.32 11.21
CA GLU A 330 -6.95 -23.92 11.34
C GLU A 330 -8.08 -22.92 11.15
N GLU A 331 -7.80 -21.62 11.34
CA GLU A 331 -8.76 -20.55 11.06
C GLU A 331 -8.97 -20.40 9.56
N PRO A 332 -10.18 -20.02 9.09
CA PRO A 332 -10.42 -19.70 7.69
C PRO A 332 -9.36 -18.74 7.11
N PRO A 333 -8.92 -18.97 5.87
CA PRO A 333 -7.80 -18.19 5.29
C PRO A 333 -8.16 -16.74 4.99
N VAL A 334 -9.44 -16.42 4.85
CA VAL A 334 -9.90 -15.10 4.45
C VAL A 334 -10.90 -14.55 5.46
N LYS A 335 -10.73 -13.30 5.84
CA LYS A 335 -11.66 -12.57 6.69
C LYS A 335 -12.01 -11.24 6.06
N ILE A 336 -13.29 -11.02 5.81
CA ILE A 336 -13.80 -9.80 5.18
C ILE A 336 -14.79 -9.07 6.07
N PHE A 337 -14.75 -7.76 6.03
CA PHE A 337 -15.82 -6.95 6.61
C PHE A 337 -16.91 -6.71 5.56
N VAL A 338 -18.13 -7.15 5.86
CA VAL A 338 -19.30 -6.98 4.98
C VAL A 338 -19.97 -5.65 5.32
N MET A 339 -19.77 -4.67 4.45
CA MET A 339 -20.39 -3.35 4.57
C MET A 339 -21.91 -3.45 4.42
N GLY A 340 -22.65 -2.53 4.99
CA GLY A 340 -24.12 -2.55 5.04
C GLY A 340 -24.64 -3.34 6.23
N THR A 341 -24.31 -4.63 6.33
CA THR A 341 -24.59 -5.43 7.53
C THR A 341 -23.61 -5.19 8.67
N ASN A 342 -22.44 -4.62 8.35
CA ASN A 342 -21.38 -4.24 9.29
C ASN A 342 -20.89 -5.39 10.18
N VAL A 343 -20.64 -6.54 9.55
CA VAL A 343 -20.16 -7.75 10.25
C VAL A 343 -18.88 -8.29 9.62
N TRP A 344 -17.99 -8.82 10.45
CA TRP A 344 -16.88 -9.62 9.99
C TRP A 344 -17.37 -11.01 9.61
N ARG A 345 -16.87 -11.52 8.48
CA ARG A 345 -17.21 -12.84 7.96
C ARG A 345 -15.97 -13.60 7.57
N ASP A 346 -15.89 -14.83 8.00
CA ASP A 346 -14.86 -15.77 7.63
C ASP A 346 -15.22 -16.45 6.32
N GLU A 347 -14.23 -16.61 5.43
CA GLU A 347 -14.37 -17.22 4.11
C GLU A 347 -13.24 -18.22 3.87
N ASN A 348 -13.55 -19.27 3.10
CA ASN A 348 -12.59 -20.32 2.82
C ASN A 348 -11.71 -20.03 1.60
N GLU A 349 -12.03 -18.99 0.84
CA GLU A 349 -11.35 -18.65 -0.41
C GLU A 349 -11.60 -17.20 -0.83
N TRP A 350 -10.74 -16.70 -1.69
CA TRP A 350 -10.92 -15.46 -2.44
C TRP A 350 -10.34 -15.63 -3.86
N PRO A 351 -11.05 -15.25 -4.96
CA PRO A 351 -12.46 -14.80 -4.99
C PRO A 351 -13.43 -15.84 -4.46
N LEU A 352 -14.62 -15.39 -4.02
CA LEU A 352 -15.64 -16.29 -3.48
C LEU A 352 -16.23 -17.17 -4.60
N SER A 353 -16.09 -18.48 -4.52
CA SER A 353 -16.58 -19.41 -5.57
C SER A 353 -18.11 -19.37 -5.76
N ARG A 354 -18.84 -18.94 -4.74
CA ARG A 354 -20.31 -18.73 -4.83
C ARG A 354 -20.71 -17.42 -5.51
N ALA A 355 -19.76 -16.52 -5.81
CA ALA A 355 -20.06 -15.30 -6.56
C ALA A 355 -20.45 -15.67 -7.99
N VAL A 356 -21.50 -15.05 -8.48
CA VAL A 356 -21.99 -15.25 -9.85
C VAL A 356 -21.96 -13.90 -10.56
N ASP A 357 -21.18 -13.84 -11.63
CA ASP A 357 -21.15 -12.67 -12.49
C ASP A 357 -22.51 -12.49 -13.14
N THR A 358 -23.15 -11.36 -12.86
CA THR A 358 -24.49 -11.04 -13.37
C THR A 358 -24.39 -9.82 -14.28
N PRO A 359 -24.71 -9.94 -15.57
CA PRO A 359 -24.68 -8.80 -16.48
C PRO A 359 -25.83 -7.83 -16.14
N TRP A 360 -25.52 -6.55 -16.18
CA TRP A 360 -26.47 -5.46 -16.06
C TRP A 360 -26.43 -4.63 -17.32
N PHE A 361 -27.57 -4.41 -17.93
CA PHE A 361 -27.71 -3.70 -19.20
C PHE A 361 -28.24 -2.29 -18.96
N LEU A 362 -27.61 -1.31 -19.60
CA LEU A 362 -28.11 0.07 -19.64
C LEU A 362 -29.43 0.08 -20.39
N GLN A 363 -30.43 0.73 -19.82
CA GLN A 363 -31.80 0.83 -20.39
C GLN A 363 -32.09 2.27 -20.80
N PRO A 364 -32.92 2.51 -21.82
CA PRO A 364 -33.38 3.85 -22.17
C PRO A 364 -33.98 4.58 -20.97
N GLY A 365 -33.69 5.88 -20.89
CA GLY A 365 -34.19 6.73 -19.80
C GLY A 365 -33.51 6.55 -18.45
N GLY A 366 -32.24 6.05 -18.45
CA GLY A 366 -31.41 5.96 -17.24
C GLY A 366 -31.77 4.75 -16.36
N GLY A 367 -32.43 3.75 -16.87
CA GLY A 367 -32.68 2.49 -16.18
C GLY A 367 -31.50 1.53 -16.24
N LEU A 368 -31.41 0.60 -15.26
CA LEU A 368 -30.42 -0.48 -15.23
C LEU A 368 -31.15 -1.80 -14.91
N ALA A 369 -30.99 -2.84 -15.74
CA ALA A 369 -31.67 -4.11 -15.56
C ALA A 369 -30.82 -5.31 -15.97
N THR A 370 -31.17 -6.50 -15.46
CA THR A 370 -30.50 -7.77 -15.83
C THR A 370 -31.01 -8.35 -17.16
N SER A 371 -32.09 -7.76 -17.75
CA SER A 371 -32.58 -8.12 -19.08
C SER A 371 -31.98 -7.20 -20.14
N GLU A 372 -31.70 -7.75 -21.31
CA GLU A 372 -31.32 -6.94 -22.47
C GLU A 372 -32.43 -5.94 -22.84
N PRO A 373 -32.08 -4.71 -23.30
CA PRO A 373 -33.08 -3.77 -23.80
C PRO A 373 -33.80 -4.34 -25.04
N ALA A 374 -35.07 -4.01 -25.22
CA ALA A 374 -35.85 -4.47 -26.38
C ALA A 374 -35.23 -3.89 -27.67
N SER A 375 -34.91 -4.75 -28.63
CA SER A 375 -34.25 -4.41 -29.90
C SER A 375 -35.06 -3.47 -30.84
N GLU A 376 -36.27 -3.17 -30.49
CA GLU A 376 -37.16 -2.28 -31.27
C GLU A 376 -37.06 -0.80 -30.88
N LEU A 377 -36.37 -0.51 -29.77
CA LEU A 377 -36.08 0.86 -29.37
C LEU A 377 -34.87 1.30 -30.22
N GLY A 378 -35.10 2.15 -31.22
CA GLY A 378 -34.03 2.66 -32.07
C GLY A 378 -32.80 3.03 -31.24
N GLU A 379 -31.63 2.61 -31.72
CA GLU A 379 -30.35 2.80 -31.08
C GLU A 379 -30.00 4.31 -31.00
N THR A 380 -30.64 5.00 -30.07
CA THR A 380 -30.23 6.38 -29.72
C THR A 380 -29.27 6.26 -28.56
N PRO A 381 -27.98 6.53 -28.76
CA PRO A 381 -27.02 6.50 -27.67
C PRO A 381 -27.32 7.60 -26.66
N ASP A 382 -26.97 7.36 -25.40
CA ASP A 382 -26.86 8.42 -24.41
C ASP A 382 -25.55 9.15 -24.62
N ASP A 383 -25.58 10.48 -24.81
CA ASP A 383 -24.43 11.30 -25.11
C ASP A 383 -24.12 12.24 -23.94
N TYR A 384 -22.83 12.50 -23.71
CA TYR A 384 -22.37 13.57 -22.83
C TYR A 384 -21.18 14.29 -23.46
N THR A 385 -20.94 15.52 -23.07
CA THR A 385 -19.80 16.29 -23.53
C THR A 385 -18.79 16.41 -22.40
N TYR A 386 -17.62 15.80 -22.58
CA TYR A 386 -16.51 15.97 -21.64
C TYR A 386 -15.80 17.31 -21.88
N ASP A 387 -15.72 18.13 -20.83
CA ASP A 387 -14.92 19.36 -20.84
C ASP A 387 -13.66 19.20 -19.97
N PRO A 388 -12.45 19.14 -20.54
CA PRO A 388 -11.22 19.03 -19.77
C PRO A 388 -10.92 20.26 -18.89
N ALA A 389 -11.57 21.41 -19.13
CA ALA A 389 -11.46 22.61 -18.32
C ALA A 389 -12.43 22.61 -17.12
N ASP A 390 -13.44 21.73 -17.12
CA ASP A 390 -14.37 21.50 -16.00
C ASP A 390 -14.60 20.00 -15.78
N PRO A 391 -13.56 19.24 -15.40
CA PRO A 391 -13.68 17.79 -15.22
C PRO A 391 -14.59 17.45 -14.04
N VAL A 392 -15.20 16.26 -14.08
CA VAL A 392 -15.92 15.72 -12.93
C VAL A 392 -14.93 15.50 -11.80
N ILE A 393 -15.12 16.18 -10.68
CA ILE A 393 -14.23 16.12 -9.52
C ILE A 393 -14.44 14.78 -8.80
N THR A 394 -13.34 14.08 -8.54
CA THR A 394 -13.34 12.86 -7.73
C THR A 394 -13.83 13.15 -6.32
N ARG A 395 -14.81 12.38 -5.84
CA ARG A 395 -15.38 12.49 -4.50
C ARG A 395 -15.40 11.13 -3.82
N GLY A 396 -14.46 10.91 -2.91
CA GLY A 396 -14.33 9.63 -2.22
C GLY A 396 -13.80 8.49 -3.11
N GLY A 397 -14.10 7.26 -2.72
CA GLY A 397 -13.59 6.06 -3.38
C GLY A 397 -12.22 5.63 -2.91
N ASN A 398 -11.55 4.82 -3.75
CA ASN A 398 -10.23 4.25 -3.45
C ASN A 398 -9.12 5.24 -3.84
N LEU A 399 -8.95 6.27 -3.05
CA LEU A 399 -7.95 7.31 -3.30
C LEU A 399 -6.74 7.12 -2.38
N PHE A 400 -5.59 7.61 -2.86
CA PHE A 400 -4.50 7.95 -1.94
C PHE A 400 -4.92 9.17 -1.13
N MET A 401 -4.45 9.26 0.11
CA MET A 401 -4.85 10.32 1.03
C MET A 401 -4.64 11.72 0.46
N SER A 402 -5.65 12.57 0.56
CA SER A 402 -5.55 14.01 0.42
C SER A 402 -6.54 14.67 1.38
N PRO A 403 -6.16 15.72 2.10
CA PRO A 403 -7.11 16.47 2.91
C PRO A 403 -8.25 17.06 2.08
N GLU A 404 -7.99 17.37 0.82
CA GLU A 404 -8.94 18.02 -0.10
C GLU A 404 -9.83 17.02 -0.82
N PHE A 405 -9.32 15.80 -1.05
CA PHE A 405 -10.00 14.69 -1.72
C PHE A 405 -9.90 13.44 -0.86
N PRO A 406 -10.67 13.35 0.23
CA PRO A 406 -10.58 12.23 1.16
C PRO A 406 -11.10 10.95 0.52
N ALA A 407 -10.43 9.83 0.85
CA ALA A 407 -10.87 8.49 0.45
C ALA A 407 -12.04 8.00 1.30
N GLY A 408 -12.78 7.03 0.79
CA GLY A 408 -13.91 6.41 1.47
C GLY A 408 -15.25 6.67 0.79
N PRO A 409 -16.36 6.25 1.39
CA PRO A 409 -17.71 6.47 0.85
C PRO A 409 -18.17 7.91 1.14
N PHE A 410 -18.62 8.59 0.09
CA PHE A 410 -19.16 9.94 0.11
C PHE A 410 -20.43 10.02 -0.72
N ASP A 411 -21.34 10.94 -0.37
CA ASP A 411 -22.52 11.24 -1.16
C ASP A 411 -22.12 11.74 -2.56
N GLN A 412 -22.58 11.05 -3.61
CA GLN A 412 -22.28 11.33 -5.01
C GLN A 412 -23.32 12.26 -5.68
N ALA A 413 -24.39 12.64 -5.00
CA ALA A 413 -25.51 13.39 -5.60
C ALA A 413 -25.06 14.66 -6.35
N ALA A 414 -24.02 15.35 -5.88
CA ALA A 414 -23.49 16.53 -6.55
C ALA A 414 -22.77 16.23 -7.88
N ALA A 415 -22.13 15.06 -7.99
CA ALA A 415 -21.53 14.62 -9.25
C ALA A 415 -22.59 14.08 -10.21
N GLU A 416 -23.54 13.32 -9.69
CA GLU A 416 -24.66 12.75 -10.46
C GLU A 416 -25.61 13.80 -11.04
N ALA A 417 -25.68 14.99 -10.45
CA ALA A 417 -26.48 16.12 -10.93
C ALA A 417 -25.88 16.89 -12.12
N ARG A 418 -24.67 16.53 -12.56
CA ARG A 418 -24.02 17.18 -13.71
C ARG A 418 -24.58 16.65 -15.03
N ASP A 419 -24.68 17.51 -16.03
CA ASP A 419 -25.15 17.14 -17.37
C ASP A 419 -24.15 16.25 -18.14
N ASP A 420 -22.89 16.22 -17.69
CA ASP A 420 -21.80 15.40 -18.27
C ASP A 420 -21.58 14.08 -17.52
N VAL A 421 -22.51 13.68 -16.65
CA VAL A 421 -22.50 12.42 -15.91
C VAL A 421 -23.78 11.63 -16.24
N LEU A 422 -23.61 10.45 -16.84
CA LEU A 422 -24.72 9.54 -17.10
C LEU A 422 -24.98 8.66 -15.88
N VAL A 423 -26.23 8.62 -15.41
CA VAL A 423 -26.65 7.83 -14.24
C VAL A 423 -27.69 6.80 -14.66
N TYR A 424 -27.44 5.54 -14.28
CA TYR A 424 -28.36 4.44 -14.54
C TYR A 424 -28.73 3.76 -13.23
N THR A 425 -30.05 3.62 -12.98
CA THR A 425 -30.57 3.15 -11.69
C THR A 425 -31.36 1.86 -11.86
N SER A 426 -31.03 0.85 -11.03
CA SER A 426 -31.80 -0.39 -10.95
C SER A 426 -33.00 -0.26 -10.00
N GLU A 427 -33.94 -1.19 -10.09
CA GLU A 427 -34.86 -1.46 -8.98
C GLU A 427 -34.05 -1.88 -7.74
N PRO A 428 -34.58 -1.71 -6.53
CA PRO A 428 -33.92 -2.16 -5.30
C PRO A 428 -33.54 -3.64 -5.37
N LEU A 429 -32.32 -3.97 -4.92
CA LEU A 429 -31.76 -5.31 -4.90
C LEU A 429 -32.28 -6.15 -3.75
#